data_a7bff6df182cd3a5ace9c23c0a9460d3
#
_entry.id   a7bff6df182cd3a5ace9c23c0a9460d3
#
_cell.length_a   1.000
_cell.length_b   1.000
_cell.length_c   1.000
_cell.angle_alpha   90.00
_cell.angle_beta   90.00
_cell.angle_gamma   90.00
#
_symmetry.space_group_name_H-M   'P 1'
#
loop_
_entity.id
_entity.type
_entity.pdbx_description
1 polymer ?
#
loop_
_entity_poly.entity_id
_entity_poly.type
_entity_poly.pdbx_seq_one_letter_code
_entity_poly.pdbx_strand_id
1 'polypeptide(L)'
;MPKPMPKALVTAWVAAFNRQDVDALAAMYAEDAVNHQVAEHPVLGREAIRSMFQAGFAAAEMVCIVENLFEDGEWAILEWRDPLGLRGCGFFHVVEGLIRFQRGYWDKLSFLRQHGLPIPQD
;
A
#
# COMPACT_ATOMS: atom_id res chain seq x y z
N MET A 1 -8.23 -24.24 -7.27
CA MET A 1 -6.98 -23.65 -6.82
C MET A 1 -7.21 -22.91 -5.52
N PRO A 2 -6.37 -23.15 -4.53
CA PRO A 2 -6.48 -22.38 -3.29
C PRO A 2 -6.19 -20.91 -3.54
N LYS A 3 -6.90 -20.04 -2.83
CA LYS A 3 -6.67 -18.61 -2.92
C LYS A 3 -5.45 -18.22 -2.09
N PRO A 4 -4.71 -17.17 -2.45
CA PRO A 4 -3.50 -16.81 -1.72
C PRO A 4 -3.82 -16.41 -0.28
N MET A 5 -2.98 -16.86 0.64
CA MET A 5 -3.02 -16.43 2.03
C MET A 5 -2.51 -14.99 2.12
N PRO A 6 -2.88 -14.28 3.21
CA PRO A 6 -2.52 -12.86 3.31
C PRO A 6 -1.04 -12.54 3.12
N LYS A 7 -0.16 -13.30 3.75
CA LYS A 7 1.29 -13.05 3.62
C LYS A 7 1.78 -13.24 2.18
N ALA A 8 1.30 -14.28 1.49
CA ALA A 8 1.67 -14.53 0.11
C ALA A 8 1.16 -13.43 -0.81
N LEU A 9 -0.08 -12.98 -0.58
CA LEU A 9 -0.66 -11.91 -1.38
C LEU A 9 0.13 -10.60 -1.20
N VAL A 10 0.48 -10.24 0.04
CA VAL A 10 1.23 -9.01 0.30
C VAL A 10 2.66 -9.11 -0.24
N THR A 11 3.26 -10.29 -0.24
CA THR A 11 4.56 -10.49 -0.92
C THR A 11 4.46 -10.14 -2.41
N ALA A 12 3.41 -10.62 -3.08
CA ALA A 12 3.15 -10.30 -4.48
C ALA A 12 2.82 -8.81 -4.66
N TRP A 13 2.10 -8.23 -3.70
CA TRP A 13 1.77 -6.80 -3.69
C TRP A 13 3.04 -5.93 -3.66
N VAL A 14 4.00 -6.27 -2.79
CA VAL A 14 5.27 -5.53 -2.72
C VAL A 14 6.02 -5.60 -4.04
N ALA A 15 6.07 -6.78 -4.66
CA ALA A 15 6.73 -6.94 -5.96
C ALA A 15 6.07 -6.07 -7.03
N ALA A 16 4.73 -6.07 -7.08
CA ALA A 16 3.98 -5.24 -8.05
C ALA A 16 4.19 -3.75 -7.77
N PHE A 17 4.18 -3.36 -6.50
CA PHE A 17 4.41 -1.97 -6.09
C PHE A 17 5.79 -1.50 -6.56
N ASN A 18 6.82 -2.30 -6.34
CA ASN A 18 8.19 -1.92 -6.67
C ASN A 18 8.45 -1.85 -8.17
N ARG A 19 7.68 -2.56 -9.00
CA ARG A 19 7.78 -2.43 -10.45
C ARG A 19 6.74 -1.48 -11.03
N GLN A 20 5.96 -0.80 -10.15
CA GLN A 20 4.95 0.18 -10.53
C GLN A 20 3.87 -0.40 -11.45
N ASP A 21 3.50 -1.65 -11.20
CA ASP A 21 2.50 -2.36 -12.00
C ASP A 21 1.10 -2.07 -11.43
N VAL A 22 0.51 -0.97 -11.89
CA VAL A 22 -0.77 -0.49 -11.39
C VAL A 22 -1.89 -1.50 -11.63
N ASP A 23 -1.88 -2.16 -12.78
CA ASP A 23 -2.92 -3.15 -13.10
C ASP A 23 -2.82 -4.38 -12.20
N ALA A 24 -1.61 -4.87 -11.94
CA ALA A 24 -1.41 -6.00 -11.04
C ALA A 24 -1.83 -5.64 -9.61
N LEU A 25 -1.50 -4.43 -9.16
CA LEU A 25 -1.92 -3.94 -7.83
C LEU A 25 -3.45 -3.89 -7.73
N ALA A 26 -4.11 -3.25 -8.69
CA ALA A 26 -5.56 -3.12 -8.68
C ALA A 26 -6.25 -4.49 -8.65
N ALA A 27 -5.72 -5.46 -9.37
CA ALA A 27 -6.29 -6.81 -9.42
C ALA A 27 -6.24 -7.54 -8.06
N MET A 28 -5.41 -7.08 -7.14
CA MET A 28 -5.29 -7.67 -5.79
C MET A 28 -6.36 -7.17 -4.82
N TYR A 29 -7.13 -6.15 -5.21
CA TYR A 29 -8.15 -5.54 -4.34
C TYR A 29 -9.54 -6.03 -4.71
N ALA A 30 -10.39 -6.20 -3.70
CA ALA A 30 -11.82 -6.42 -3.92
C ALA A 30 -12.42 -5.18 -4.58
N GLU A 31 -13.53 -5.38 -5.32
CA GLU A 31 -14.18 -4.28 -6.04
C GLU A 31 -14.58 -3.15 -5.09
N ASP A 32 -15.03 -3.49 -3.88
CA ASP A 32 -15.47 -2.53 -2.85
C ASP A 32 -14.42 -2.31 -1.75
N ALA A 33 -13.16 -2.57 -2.04
CA ALA A 33 -12.08 -2.43 -1.06
C ALA A 33 -11.90 -0.99 -0.61
N VAL A 34 -11.34 -0.83 0.59
CA VAL A 34 -10.97 0.47 1.14
C VAL A 34 -9.47 0.48 1.39
N ASN A 35 -8.81 1.52 0.91
CA ASN A 35 -7.40 1.77 1.21
C ASN A 35 -7.31 3.08 1.99
N HIS A 36 -7.00 2.97 3.26
CA HIS A 36 -6.88 4.11 4.15
C HIS A 36 -5.42 4.32 4.58
N GLN A 37 -4.73 5.17 3.86
CA GLN A 37 -3.47 5.70 4.35
C GLN A 37 -3.83 6.78 5.36
N VAL A 38 -3.51 6.55 6.64
CA VAL A 38 -4.05 7.35 7.75
C VAL A 38 -3.68 8.83 7.61
N ALA A 39 -2.55 9.13 6.96
CA ALA A 39 -2.14 10.50 6.64
C ALA A 39 -3.07 11.20 5.63
N GLU A 40 -3.95 10.46 4.96
CA GLU A 40 -4.84 10.94 3.91
C GLU A 40 -6.27 10.48 4.18
N HIS A 41 -7.20 10.91 3.31
CA HIS A 41 -8.58 10.40 3.38
C HIS A 41 -8.66 8.98 2.82
N PRO A 42 -9.59 8.15 3.30
CA PRO A 42 -9.80 6.82 2.74
C PRO A 42 -10.13 6.88 1.26
N VAL A 43 -9.61 5.91 0.51
CA VAL A 43 -9.90 5.75 -0.92
C VAL A 43 -10.81 4.54 -1.07
N LEU A 44 -11.96 4.73 -1.70
CA LEU A 44 -13.04 3.75 -1.73
C LEU A 44 -13.17 3.12 -3.12
N GLY A 45 -13.04 1.80 -3.18
CA GLY A 45 -13.25 1.02 -4.38
C GLY A 45 -11.99 0.80 -5.21
N ARG A 46 -11.98 -0.32 -5.93
CA ARG A 46 -10.81 -0.75 -6.72
C ARG A 46 -10.36 0.30 -7.73
N GLU A 47 -11.31 0.94 -8.44
CA GLU A 47 -10.95 1.90 -9.48
C GLU A 47 -10.31 3.15 -8.91
N ALA A 48 -10.83 3.64 -7.79
CA ALA A 48 -10.24 4.80 -7.11
C ALA A 48 -8.86 4.45 -6.54
N ILE A 49 -8.70 3.23 -6.02
CA ILE A 49 -7.41 2.74 -5.52
C ILE A 49 -6.41 2.64 -6.68
N ARG A 50 -6.83 2.16 -7.84
CA ARG A 50 -6.00 2.12 -9.04
C ARG A 50 -5.50 3.50 -9.42
N SER A 51 -6.41 4.47 -9.44
CA SER A 51 -6.07 5.86 -9.76
C SER A 51 -5.11 6.46 -8.74
N MET A 52 -5.28 6.12 -7.47
CA MET A 52 -4.38 6.56 -6.39
C MET A 52 -2.95 6.08 -6.64
N PHE A 53 -2.76 4.80 -6.97
CA PHE A 53 -1.43 4.27 -7.26
C PHE A 53 -0.83 4.93 -8.50
N GLN A 54 -1.62 5.10 -9.54
CA GLN A 54 -1.15 5.72 -10.78
C GLN A 54 -0.65 7.14 -10.51
N ALA A 55 -1.42 7.93 -9.77
CA ALA A 55 -1.03 9.29 -9.41
C ALA A 55 0.20 9.32 -8.50
N GLY A 56 0.27 8.41 -7.54
CA GLY A 56 1.39 8.33 -6.60
C GLY A 56 2.70 8.01 -7.31
N PHE A 57 2.69 7.03 -8.20
CA PHE A 57 3.89 6.65 -8.96
C PHE A 57 4.33 7.75 -9.92
N ALA A 58 3.39 8.54 -10.45
CA ALA A 58 3.72 9.67 -11.30
C ALA A 58 4.32 10.83 -10.50
N ALA A 59 3.94 10.99 -9.24
CA ALA A 59 4.37 12.10 -8.40
C ALA A 59 5.71 11.88 -7.72
N ALA A 60 6.08 10.63 -7.41
CA ALA A 60 7.29 10.32 -6.65
C ALA A 60 7.79 8.92 -6.98
N GLU A 61 9.10 8.75 -6.90
CA GLU A 61 9.68 7.42 -6.96
C GLU A 61 9.47 6.73 -5.61
N MET A 62 8.70 5.64 -5.63
CA MET A 62 8.35 4.94 -4.40
C MET A 62 8.86 3.50 -4.47
N VAL A 63 9.61 3.12 -3.45
CA VAL A 63 10.14 1.77 -3.30
C VAL A 63 9.81 1.28 -1.90
N CYS A 64 9.26 0.09 -1.81
CA CYS A 64 8.92 -0.56 -0.54
C CYS A 64 9.97 -1.64 -0.25
N ILE A 65 10.73 -1.44 0.82
CA ILE A 65 11.70 -2.43 1.29
C ILE A 65 11.09 -3.09 2.52
N VAL A 66 10.87 -4.40 2.45
CA VAL A 66 10.24 -5.13 3.55
C VAL A 66 11.23 -5.29 4.69
N GLU A 67 10.84 -4.82 5.88
CA GLU A 67 11.59 -5.08 7.10
C GLU A 67 11.02 -6.30 7.83
N ASN A 68 9.71 -6.36 7.96
CA ASN A 68 9.01 -7.51 8.54
C ASN A 68 7.67 -7.69 7.88
N LEU A 69 7.24 -8.94 7.76
CA LEU A 69 5.93 -9.27 7.24
C LEU A 69 5.34 -10.39 8.09
N PHE A 70 4.24 -10.07 8.78
CA PHE A 70 3.56 -10.98 9.70
C PHE A 70 2.20 -11.37 9.16
N GLU A 71 1.74 -12.54 9.54
CA GLU A 71 0.40 -13.02 9.18
C GLU A 71 -0.33 -13.43 10.45
N ASP A 72 -1.58 -13.01 10.58
CA ASP A 72 -2.45 -13.37 11.68
C ASP A 72 -3.87 -13.56 11.15
N GLY A 73 -4.29 -14.80 10.95
CA GLY A 73 -5.60 -15.11 10.40
C GLY A 73 -5.75 -14.53 9.00
N GLU A 74 -6.75 -13.67 8.82
CA GLU A 74 -7.01 -13.02 7.55
C GLU A 74 -6.18 -11.75 7.33
N TRP A 75 -5.30 -11.41 8.27
CA TRP A 75 -4.53 -10.18 8.23
C TRP A 75 -3.07 -10.43 7.91
N ALA A 76 -2.47 -9.53 7.14
CA ALA A 76 -1.02 -9.42 7.03
C ALA A 76 -0.60 -8.05 7.49
N ILE A 77 0.51 -7.98 8.19
CA ILE A 77 1.08 -6.72 8.68
C ILE A 77 2.45 -6.56 8.06
N LEU A 78 2.62 -5.51 7.28
CA LEU A 78 3.85 -5.19 6.57
C LEU A 78 4.52 -4.01 7.24
N GLU A 79 5.73 -4.24 7.76
CA GLU A 79 6.59 -3.16 8.21
C GLU A 79 7.61 -2.91 7.12
N TRP A 80 7.71 -1.66 6.66
CA TRP A 80 8.52 -1.32 5.52
C TRP A 80 9.36 -0.06 5.76
N ARG A 81 10.36 0.11 4.93
CA ARG A 81 11.09 1.37 4.81
C ARG A 81 11.30 1.69 3.34
N ASP A 82 11.59 2.95 3.03
CA ASP A 82 12.01 3.33 1.69
C ASP A 82 13.52 3.56 1.65
N PRO A 83 14.11 3.76 0.45
CA PRO A 83 15.56 3.97 0.35
C PRO A 83 16.06 5.24 1.05
N LEU A 84 15.18 6.20 1.31
CA LEU A 84 15.54 7.46 1.97
C LEU A 84 15.39 7.38 3.49
N GLY A 85 14.95 6.23 4.03
CA GLY A 85 14.87 6.01 5.46
C GLY A 85 13.50 6.23 6.08
N LEU A 86 12.48 6.60 5.29
CA LEU A 86 11.12 6.67 5.80
C LEU A 86 10.65 5.28 6.16
N ARG A 87 10.04 5.14 7.34
CA ARG A 87 9.49 3.87 7.81
C ARG A 87 7.99 3.96 7.98
N GLY A 88 7.33 2.85 7.75
CA GLY A 88 5.90 2.76 7.96
C GLY A 88 5.45 1.34 8.15
N CYS A 89 4.16 1.18 8.38
CA CYS A 89 3.56 -0.15 8.43
C CYS A 89 2.17 -0.11 7.82
N GLY A 90 1.75 -1.25 7.30
CA GLY A 90 0.44 -1.40 6.69
C GLY A 90 -0.23 -2.67 7.17
N PHE A 91 -1.53 -2.58 7.35
CA PHE A 91 -2.39 -3.70 7.73
C PHE A 91 -3.27 -4.05 6.55
N PHE A 92 -3.26 -5.30 6.13
CA PHE A 92 -4.02 -5.78 4.98
C PHE A 92 -5.00 -6.84 5.45
N HIS A 93 -6.29 -6.58 5.27
CA HIS A 93 -7.33 -7.56 5.53
C HIS A 93 -7.65 -8.28 4.22
N VAL A 94 -7.38 -9.57 4.17
CA VAL A 94 -7.51 -10.39 2.96
C VAL A 94 -8.65 -11.38 3.15
N VAL A 95 -9.63 -11.33 2.27
CA VAL A 95 -10.78 -12.24 2.27
C VAL A 95 -10.94 -12.79 0.86
N GLU A 96 -11.08 -14.08 0.75
CA GLU A 96 -11.27 -14.76 -0.56
C GLU A 96 -10.15 -14.43 -1.54
N GLY A 97 -8.91 -14.28 -1.03
CA GLY A 97 -7.74 -14.01 -1.85
C GLY A 97 -7.59 -12.59 -2.35
N LEU A 98 -8.42 -11.65 -1.86
CA LEU A 98 -8.38 -10.25 -2.26
C LEU A 98 -8.27 -9.35 -1.03
N ILE A 99 -7.61 -8.21 -1.21
CA ILE A 99 -7.54 -7.19 -0.15
C ILE A 99 -8.89 -6.50 -0.06
N ARG A 100 -9.55 -6.62 1.10
CA ARG A 100 -10.81 -5.95 1.39
C ARG A 100 -10.58 -4.60 2.04
N PHE A 101 -9.54 -4.51 2.88
CA PHE A 101 -9.24 -3.30 3.61
C PHE A 101 -7.72 -3.20 3.81
N GLN A 102 -7.20 -2.01 3.63
CA GLN A 102 -5.78 -1.71 3.88
C GLN A 102 -5.69 -0.43 4.69
N ARG A 103 -4.87 -0.44 5.72
CA ARG A 103 -4.60 0.75 6.52
C ARG A 103 -3.10 0.93 6.66
N GLY A 104 -2.60 2.09 6.24
CA GLY A 104 -1.18 2.38 6.29
C GLY A 104 -0.87 3.53 7.24
N TYR A 105 0.25 3.40 7.95
CA TYR A 105 0.74 4.43 8.88
C TYR A 105 2.13 4.86 8.46
N TRP A 106 2.30 6.13 8.18
CA TRP A 106 3.58 6.73 7.82
C TRP A 106 3.51 8.24 8.07
N ASP A 107 4.68 8.86 8.22
CA ASP A 107 4.73 10.28 8.52
C ASP A 107 4.74 11.10 7.22
N LYS A 108 3.64 11.79 6.98
CA LYS A 108 3.45 12.58 5.76
C LYS A 108 4.48 13.70 5.63
N LEU A 109 4.79 14.39 6.73
CA LEU A 109 5.77 15.48 6.68
C LEU A 109 7.14 14.99 6.27
N SER A 110 7.59 13.87 6.84
CA SER A 110 8.87 13.26 6.47
C SER A 110 8.88 12.85 5.00
N PHE A 111 7.78 12.25 4.51
CA PHE A 111 7.65 11.86 3.10
C PHE A 111 7.79 13.07 2.18
N LEU A 112 7.06 14.14 2.47
CA LEU A 112 7.10 15.36 1.64
C LEU A 112 8.50 15.97 1.61
N ARG A 113 9.17 16.04 2.76
CA ARG A 113 10.53 16.59 2.86
C ARG A 113 11.53 15.75 2.08
N GLN A 114 11.47 14.42 2.21
CA GLN A 114 12.42 13.52 1.56
C GLN A 114 12.29 13.54 0.04
N HIS A 115 11.07 13.72 -0.47
CA HIS A 115 10.81 13.73 -1.91
C HIS A 115 10.78 15.13 -2.51
N GLY A 116 11.06 16.17 -1.70
CA GLY A 116 11.07 17.54 -2.19
C GLY A 116 9.71 18.04 -2.66
N LEU A 117 8.64 17.52 -2.06
CA LEU A 117 7.27 17.87 -2.43
C LEU A 117 6.76 19.04 -1.58
N PRO A 118 5.78 19.82 -2.10
CA PRO A 118 5.25 20.96 -1.35
C PRO A 118 4.62 20.52 -0.03
N ILE A 119 4.91 21.29 1.04
CA ILE A 119 4.33 21.05 2.35
C ILE A 119 3.08 21.91 2.45
N PRO A 120 1.90 21.30 2.74
CA PRO A 120 0.67 22.08 2.87
C PRO A 120 0.78 23.16 3.92
N GLN A 121 0.16 24.31 3.66
CA GLN A 121 0.02 25.40 4.62
C GLN A 121 -1.40 25.38 5.17
N ASP A 122 -1.55 25.61 6.45
CA ASP A 122 -2.87 25.67 7.08
C ASP A 122 -3.62 26.96 6.72
#